data_f658600a966b9695c840e8b102823684
#
_entry.id   f658600a966b9695c840e8b102823684
#
_cell.length_a   1.000
_cell.length_b   1.000
_cell.length_c   1.000
_cell.angle_alpha   90.00
_cell.angle_beta   90.00
_cell.angle_gamma   90.00
#
_symmetry.space_group_name_H-M   'P 1'
#
loop_
_entity.id
_entity.type
_entity.pdbx_description
1 polymer ?
#
loop_
_entity_poly.entity_id
_entity_poly.type
_entity_poly.pdbx_seq_one_letter_code
_entity_poly.pdbx_strand_id
1 'polypeptide(L)'
;MKKIIYILFCLFVLCGCREKAKIVIINELPNAIMKDVKWGSFSLSGSLYPGVSSAIYTLEESDGVSFPKESIVSFYLELNNKSVYLETRQTYRLDKDEFLRIVIDESTPVYNPLGAKPRQ
;
A
#
# COMPACT_ATOMS: atom_id res chain seq x y z
N MET A 1 -21.69 -30.80 -28.33
CA MET A 1 -21.50 -31.02 -26.91
C MET A 1 -20.27 -30.37 -26.41
N LYS A 2 -19.14 -30.63 -27.02
CA LYS A 2 -17.90 -30.01 -26.54
C LYS A 2 -17.92 -28.50 -26.58
N LYS A 3 -18.54 -27.91 -27.59
CA LYS A 3 -18.60 -26.48 -27.70
C LYS A 3 -19.37 -25.85 -26.54
N ILE A 4 -20.40 -26.51 -26.11
CA ILE A 4 -21.19 -26.03 -25.01
C ILE A 4 -20.37 -26.04 -23.73
N ILE A 5 -19.55 -27.06 -23.54
CA ILE A 5 -18.70 -27.17 -22.37
C ILE A 5 -17.70 -26.05 -22.35
N TYR A 6 -17.09 -25.70 -23.50
CA TYR A 6 -16.12 -24.63 -23.57
C TYR A 6 -16.77 -23.28 -23.23
N ILE A 7 -17.97 -23.06 -23.74
CA ILE A 7 -18.68 -21.82 -23.47
C ILE A 7 -18.97 -21.68 -21.99
N LEU A 8 -19.41 -22.75 -21.35
CA LEU A 8 -19.70 -22.73 -19.93
C LEU A 8 -18.41 -22.45 -19.13
N PHE A 9 -17.32 -23.06 -19.55
CA PHE A 9 -16.05 -22.85 -18.86
C PHE A 9 -15.62 -21.39 -18.97
N CYS A 10 -15.73 -20.79 -20.14
CA CYS A 10 -15.36 -19.41 -20.34
C CYS A 10 -16.23 -18.48 -19.51
N LEU A 11 -17.52 -18.74 -19.43
CA LEU A 11 -18.41 -17.95 -18.62
C LEU A 11 -18.04 -18.04 -17.16
N PHE A 12 -17.69 -19.24 -16.70
CA PHE A 12 -17.31 -19.44 -15.32
C PHE A 12 -16.04 -18.64 -15.00
N VAL A 13 -15.07 -18.66 -15.88
CA VAL A 13 -13.83 -17.92 -15.68
C VAL A 13 -14.11 -16.43 -15.63
N LEU A 14 -14.95 -15.93 -16.53
CA LEU A 14 -15.29 -14.52 -16.54
C LEU A 14 -16.02 -14.11 -15.27
N CYS A 15 -16.91 -14.94 -14.80
CA CYS A 15 -17.63 -14.65 -13.56
C CYS A 15 -16.72 -14.66 -12.36
N GLY A 16 -15.62 -15.43 -12.40
CA GLY A 16 -14.68 -15.50 -11.30
C GLY A 16 -13.65 -14.41 -11.31
N CYS A 17 -13.60 -13.63 -12.40
CA CYS A 17 -12.59 -12.56 -12.50
C CYS A 17 -13.06 -11.32 -11.80
N ARG A 18 -12.79 -11.24 -10.52
CA ARG A 18 -13.10 -10.02 -9.79
C ARG A 18 -11.92 -9.12 -9.90
N GLU A 19 -12.18 -7.83 -9.95
CA GLU A 19 -11.10 -6.86 -10.01
C GLU A 19 -10.52 -6.70 -8.63
N LYS A 20 -9.29 -7.05 -8.48
CA LYS A 20 -8.58 -6.91 -7.22
C LYS A 20 -7.13 -6.60 -7.49
N ALA A 21 -6.47 -6.10 -6.49
CA ALA A 21 -5.08 -5.73 -6.58
C ALA A 21 -4.43 -5.95 -5.22
N LYS A 22 -3.12 -6.05 -5.21
CA LYS A 22 -2.39 -6.33 -3.98
C LYS A 22 -1.35 -5.27 -3.75
N ILE A 23 -1.06 -5.00 -2.49
CA ILE A 23 -0.09 -4.01 -2.12
C ILE A 23 0.70 -4.50 -0.92
N VAL A 24 1.99 -4.24 -0.93
CA VAL A 24 2.87 -4.54 0.18
C VAL A 24 3.83 -3.38 0.34
N ILE A 25 4.22 -3.09 1.58
CA ILE A 25 5.17 -2.03 1.83
C ILE A 25 6.33 -2.62 2.61
N ILE A 26 7.53 -2.16 2.29
CA ILE A 26 8.77 -2.68 2.87
C ILE A 26 9.52 -1.52 3.50
N ASN A 27 9.93 -1.71 4.75
CA ASN A 27 10.71 -0.70 5.45
C ASN A 27 12.19 -1.02 5.26
N GLU A 28 12.88 -0.22 4.46
CA GLU A 28 14.31 -0.38 4.28
C GLU A 28 15.10 0.74 4.93
N LEU A 29 14.49 1.41 5.89
CA LEU A 29 15.21 2.39 6.69
C LEU A 29 16.07 1.62 7.69
N PRO A 30 17.33 1.97 7.82
CA PRO A 30 18.24 1.15 8.61
C PRO A 30 17.99 1.11 10.10
N ASN A 31 17.50 2.15 10.69
CA ASN A 31 17.40 2.20 12.14
C ASN A 31 16.07 2.74 12.66
N ALA A 32 15.07 2.75 11.84
CA ALA A 32 13.82 3.37 12.23
C ALA A 32 12.64 2.42 12.03
N ILE A 33 11.66 2.54 12.89
CA ILE A 33 10.45 1.74 12.81
C ILE A 33 9.37 2.61 12.22
N MET A 34 8.61 2.06 11.27
CA MET A 34 7.47 2.75 10.70
C MET A 34 6.23 2.26 11.41
N LYS A 35 5.47 3.19 11.98
CA LYS A 35 4.26 2.83 12.71
C LYS A 35 3.03 3.40 12.05
N ASP A 36 1.92 2.70 12.21
CA ASP A 36 0.62 3.11 11.64
C ASP A 36 0.75 3.42 10.16
N VAL A 37 1.32 2.48 9.42
CA VAL A 37 1.60 2.66 8.02
C VAL A 37 0.32 2.53 7.21
N LYS A 38 0.04 3.56 6.42
CA LYS A 38 -1.17 3.59 5.60
C LYS A 38 -0.85 3.99 4.17
N TRP A 39 -1.64 3.47 3.26
CA TRP A 39 -1.62 3.92 1.87
C TRP A 39 -3.00 4.52 1.64
N GLY A 40 -3.07 5.84 1.53
CA GLY A 40 -4.36 6.52 1.55
C GLY A 40 -5.06 6.29 2.88
N SER A 41 -6.24 5.75 2.84
CA SER A 41 -7.01 5.45 4.05
C SER A 41 -6.86 3.98 4.49
N PHE A 42 -6.08 3.18 3.75
CA PHE A 42 -5.95 1.77 4.05
C PHE A 42 -4.76 1.51 4.97
N SER A 43 -5.01 0.87 6.09
CA SER A 43 -3.95 0.54 7.05
C SER A 43 -3.21 -0.70 6.57
N LEU A 44 -1.91 -0.58 6.37
CA LEU A 44 -1.10 -1.68 5.87
C LEU A 44 -0.33 -2.39 6.96
N SER A 45 0.05 -1.67 8.01
CA SER A 45 0.80 -2.28 9.08
C SER A 45 0.75 -1.40 10.33
N GLY A 46 0.72 -2.01 11.50
CA GLY A 46 0.78 -1.27 12.76
C GLY A 46 2.21 -0.91 13.12
N SER A 47 3.15 -1.80 12.86
CA SER A 47 4.57 -1.56 13.13
C SER A 47 5.36 -2.33 12.10
N LEU A 48 6.32 -1.65 11.50
CA LEU A 48 7.14 -2.25 10.46
C LEU A 48 8.60 -1.97 10.79
N TYR A 49 9.28 -3.00 11.22
CA TYR A 49 10.67 -2.87 11.64
C TYR A 49 11.61 -2.82 10.45
N PRO A 50 12.85 -2.36 10.66
CA PRO A 50 13.81 -2.28 9.55
C PRO A 50 13.97 -3.61 8.85
N GLY A 51 13.92 -3.60 7.53
CA GLY A 51 14.09 -4.78 6.73
C GLY A 51 12.86 -5.68 6.62
N VAL A 52 11.75 -5.26 7.19
CA VAL A 52 10.55 -6.11 7.24
C VAL A 52 9.51 -5.62 6.26
N SER A 53 8.79 -6.56 5.65
CA SER A 53 7.69 -6.24 4.74
C SER A 53 6.38 -6.39 5.49
N SER A 54 5.40 -5.59 5.13
CA SER A 54 4.06 -5.76 5.67
C SER A 54 3.44 -7.04 5.12
N ALA A 55 2.32 -7.44 5.69
CA ALA A 55 1.53 -8.49 5.07
C ALA A 55 1.01 -7.96 3.74
N ILE A 56 0.67 -8.86 2.84
CA ILE A 56 0.12 -8.45 1.56
C ILE A 56 -1.34 -8.07 1.78
N TYR A 57 -1.69 -6.86 1.38
CA TYR A 57 -3.05 -6.35 1.53
C TYR A 57 -3.74 -6.46 0.18
N THR A 58 -4.89 -7.11 0.15
CA THR A 58 -5.65 -7.28 -1.09
C THR A 58 -6.84 -6.32 -1.09
N LEU A 59 -6.95 -5.55 -2.18
CA LEU A 59 -8.04 -4.62 -2.36
C LEU A 59 -8.94 -5.15 -3.46
N GLU A 60 -10.24 -5.10 -3.26
CA GLU A 60 -11.19 -5.58 -4.25
C GLU A 60 -12.24 -4.51 -4.50
N GLU A 61 -12.79 -4.51 -5.69
CA GLU A 61 -13.84 -3.57 -6.01
C GLU A 61 -15.06 -3.77 -5.12
N SER A 62 -15.27 -4.97 -4.67
CA SER A 62 -16.39 -5.24 -3.77
C SER A 62 -16.26 -4.50 -2.44
N ASP A 63 -15.06 -4.01 -2.13
CA ASP A 63 -14.83 -3.24 -0.91
C ASP A 63 -15.06 -1.74 -1.13
N GLY A 64 -15.63 -1.38 -2.27
CA GLY A 64 -15.87 0.02 -2.57
C GLY A 64 -14.67 0.74 -3.15
N VAL A 65 -13.69 -0.01 -3.63
CA VAL A 65 -12.48 0.57 -4.20
C VAL A 65 -12.63 0.69 -5.70
N SER A 66 -12.25 1.84 -6.24
CA SER A 66 -12.25 2.05 -7.68
C SER A 66 -10.82 2.07 -8.19
N PHE A 67 -10.54 1.31 -9.22
CA PHE A 67 -9.22 1.28 -9.83
C PHE A 67 -9.23 2.11 -11.12
N PRO A 68 -8.12 2.76 -11.45
CA PRO A 68 -6.89 2.83 -10.68
C PRO A 68 -7.03 3.75 -9.47
N LYS A 69 -6.24 3.47 -8.45
CA LYS A 69 -6.27 4.28 -7.24
C LYS A 69 -4.87 4.79 -6.97
N GLU A 70 -4.77 6.05 -6.60
CA GLU A 70 -3.48 6.66 -6.36
C GLU A 70 -3.50 7.37 -5.01
N SER A 71 -2.53 7.11 -4.20
CA SER A 71 -2.47 7.71 -2.86
C SER A 71 -1.04 7.77 -2.36
N ILE A 72 -0.85 8.58 -1.35
CA ILE A 72 0.45 8.67 -0.69
C ILE A 72 0.54 7.63 0.40
N VAL A 73 1.74 7.40 0.89
CA VAL A 73 1.96 6.57 2.07
C VAL A 73 2.20 7.50 3.26
N SER A 74 1.57 7.20 4.38
CA SER A 74 1.77 7.95 5.60
C SER A 74 2.16 7.01 6.71
N PHE A 75 2.95 7.50 7.64
CA PHE A 75 3.40 6.69 8.76
C PHE A 75 4.03 7.56 9.81
N TYR A 76 4.18 7.00 11.02
CA TYR A 76 4.97 7.65 12.05
C TYR A 76 6.34 6.98 12.05
N LEU A 77 7.38 7.80 11.97
CA LEU A 77 8.73 7.29 12.01
C LEU A 77 9.23 7.35 13.43
N GLU A 78 9.59 6.21 13.98
CA GLU A 78 10.08 6.14 15.35
C GLU A 78 11.58 5.88 15.34
N LEU A 79 12.32 6.79 15.95
CA LEU A 79 13.75 6.70 16.00
C LEU A 79 14.24 7.34 17.29
N ASN A 80 15.03 6.62 18.07
CA ASN A 80 15.58 7.15 19.33
C ASN A 80 14.49 7.66 20.27
N ASN A 81 13.42 6.91 20.39
CA ASN A 81 12.31 7.26 21.27
C ASN A 81 11.56 8.52 20.87
N LYS A 82 11.75 8.95 19.65
CA LYS A 82 11.02 10.08 19.12
C LYS A 82 10.19 9.60 17.95
N SER A 83 9.04 10.21 17.78
CA SER A 83 8.13 9.81 16.73
C SER A 83 7.70 11.04 15.95
N VAL A 84 7.73 10.95 14.64
CA VAL A 84 7.32 12.05 13.78
C VAL A 84 6.44 11.51 12.67
N TYR A 85 5.37 12.24 12.37
CA TYR A 85 4.46 11.85 11.31
C TYR A 85 4.99 12.33 9.97
N LEU A 86 5.02 11.44 9.00
CA LEU A 86 5.54 11.75 7.67
C LEU A 86 4.61 11.23 6.59
N GLU A 87 4.64 11.92 5.46
CA GLU A 87 3.93 11.48 4.26
C GLU A 87 4.90 11.49 3.10
N THR A 88 4.74 10.54 2.18
CA THR A 88 5.58 10.55 0.98
C THR A 88 5.14 11.70 0.09
N ARG A 89 6.11 12.29 -0.62
CA ARG A 89 5.79 13.37 -1.55
C ARG A 89 5.19 12.83 -2.82
N GLN A 90 5.54 11.61 -3.18
CA GLN A 90 4.98 11.03 -4.39
C GLN A 90 3.79 10.16 -4.04
N THR A 91 2.93 9.98 -5.02
CA THR A 91 1.81 9.06 -4.88
C THR A 91 2.21 7.73 -5.50
N TYR A 92 1.53 6.68 -5.06
CA TYR A 92 1.72 5.35 -5.58
C TYR A 92 0.42 4.89 -6.20
N ARG A 93 0.49 4.44 -7.44
CA ARG A 93 -0.70 4.09 -8.20
C ARG A 93 -0.86 2.58 -8.22
N LEU A 94 -2.08 2.14 -7.99
CA LEU A 94 -2.41 0.73 -8.03
C LEU A 94 -3.60 0.53 -8.95
N ASP A 95 -3.44 -0.32 -9.95
CA ASP A 95 -4.52 -0.65 -10.85
C ASP A 95 -4.97 -2.08 -10.60
N LYS A 96 -6.08 -2.46 -11.21
CA LYS A 96 -6.59 -3.82 -11.02
C LYS A 96 -5.56 -4.83 -11.53
N ASP A 97 -5.57 -5.97 -10.90
CA ASP A 97 -4.67 -7.09 -11.24
C ASP A 97 -3.19 -6.76 -11.10
N GLU A 98 -2.87 -5.73 -10.35
CA GLU A 98 -1.47 -5.37 -10.12
C GLU A 98 -1.03 -5.73 -8.71
N PHE A 99 0.25 -5.86 -8.55
CA PHE A 99 0.86 -6.08 -7.26
C PHE A 99 1.84 -4.93 -7.05
N LEU A 100 1.48 -4.00 -6.19
CA LEU A 100 2.29 -2.83 -5.93
C LEU A 100 3.22 -3.09 -4.77
N ARG A 101 4.52 -2.93 -5.00
CA ARG A 101 5.52 -3.05 -3.93
C ARG A 101 6.05 -1.65 -3.68
N ILE A 102 5.86 -1.17 -2.47
CA ILE A 102 6.36 0.14 -2.07
C ILE A 102 7.54 -0.06 -1.14
N VAL A 103 8.66 0.53 -1.50
CA VAL A 103 9.87 0.44 -0.69
C VAL A 103 10.14 1.82 -0.12
N ILE A 104 10.23 1.92 1.19
CA ILE A 104 10.56 3.17 1.86
C ILE A 104 11.98 3.04 2.37
N ASP A 105 12.86 3.90 1.86
CA ASP A 105 14.26 3.90 2.27
C ASP A 105 14.73 5.33 2.46
N GLU A 106 16.00 5.51 2.67
CA GLU A 106 16.56 6.83 2.95
C GLU A 106 16.43 7.80 1.79
N SER A 107 16.24 7.29 0.59
CA SER A 107 16.11 8.15 -0.57
C SER A 107 14.66 8.51 -0.89
N THR A 108 13.71 7.93 -0.17
CA THR A 108 12.30 8.20 -0.42
C THR A 108 11.96 9.62 0.07
N PRO A 109 11.47 10.49 -0.81
CA PRO A 109 11.14 11.85 -0.37
C PRO A 109 9.90 11.84 0.51
N VAL A 110 10.06 12.40 1.70
CA VAL A 110 8.95 12.50 2.66
C VAL A 110 8.93 13.89 3.27
N TYR A 111 7.85 14.25 3.90
CA TYR A 111 7.72 15.52 4.57
C TYR A 111 6.73 15.41 5.72
N ASN A 112 6.78 16.38 6.62
CA ASN A 112 5.88 16.45 7.76
C ASN A 112 4.79 17.47 7.46
N PRO A 113 3.58 17.05 7.10
CA PRO A 113 2.54 18.01 6.77
C PRO A 113 1.97 18.75 7.97
N LEU A 114 2.25 18.23 9.17
CA LEU A 114 1.76 18.88 10.37
C LEU A 114 2.64 20.06 10.78
N GLY A 115 3.55 20.43 9.87
CA GLY A 115 4.23 21.61 10.17
C GLY A 115 5.47 21.34 10.78
N ALA A 116 6.31 21.23 9.99
CA ALA A 116 7.56 21.24 10.43
C ALA A 116 7.84 22.60 10.84
N LYS A 117 7.08 23.26 11.62
CA LYS A 117 7.26 24.48 11.95
C LYS A 117 8.29 24.56 12.86
N PRO A 118 9.13 25.29 12.77
CA PRO A 118 10.19 25.44 13.67
C PRO A 118 9.54 25.82 14.90
N ARG A 119 9.94 25.46 15.82
CA ARG A 119 9.41 25.73 16.85
C ARG A 119 9.83 26.78 17.21
N GLN A 120 9.74 27.30 17.35
CA GLN A 120 10.05 28.45 17.64
C GLN A 120 10.21 28.65 18.89
#